data_948ed5493b37cc49a97cee03a08d61f7
#
_entry.id   948ed5493b37cc49a97cee03a08d61f7
#
_cell.length_a   1.000
_cell.length_b   1.000
_cell.length_c   1.000
_cell.angle_alpha   90.00
_cell.angle_beta   90.00
_cell.angle_gamma   90.00
#
_symmetry.space_group_name_H-M   'P 1'
#
loop_
_entity.id
_entity.type
_entity.pdbx_description
1 polymer ?
#
loop_
_entity_poly.entity_id
_entity_poly.type
_entity_poly.pdbx_seq_one_letter_code
_entity_poly.pdbx_strand_id
1 'polypeptide(L)'
;PIPYAHVTTTTTHKTLRGPRGGMIMSSNEVNEKFNFNKAVFPGIQGGPLMHVIAGKAVCFKEALTPEFKAYQQQVVKNAAALASALMARGFDIVSGGTDNHLMLLDLKRLGRTGKEVEKLLDEVHITANKNTVPNDPKSPFVTSGVRLGTPAVTSRGADEADMEIIAEAIKAAVLDGDKAKAEELVKSIVTKYPLYA
;
A
#
# COMPACT_ATOMS: atom_id res chain seq x y z
N PRO A 1 -13.82 10.09 9.86
CA PRO A 1 -14.98 9.89 8.95
C PRO A 1 -16.31 9.72 9.69
N ILE A 2 -16.32 9.20 10.93
CA ILE A 2 -17.55 8.88 11.68
C ILE A 2 -18.52 10.06 11.79
N PRO A 3 -18.10 11.32 12.03
CA PRO A 3 -19.03 12.46 12.06
C PRO A 3 -19.74 12.75 10.74
N TYR A 4 -19.23 12.20 9.63
CA TYR A 4 -19.74 12.45 8.28
C TYR A 4 -20.35 11.21 7.60
N ALA A 5 -20.23 10.05 8.23
CA ALA A 5 -20.71 8.78 7.68
C ALA A 5 -21.55 8.03 8.72
N HIS A 6 -22.68 7.46 8.29
CA HIS A 6 -23.51 6.62 9.16
C HIS A 6 -22.76 5.37 9.62
N VAL A 7 -21.96 4.78 8.72
CA VAL A 7 -21.15 3.60 8.99
C VAL A 7 -19.79 3.77 8.31
N THR A 8 -18.73 3.48 9.04
CA THR A 8 -17.38 3.43 8.52
C THR A 8 -16.82 2.02 8.68
N THR A 9 -16.30 1.44 7.61
CA THR A 9 -15.61 0.15 7.66
C THR A 9 -14.15 0.32 7.29
N THR A 10 -13.30 -0.49 7.90
CA THR A 10 -11.87 -0.52 7.58
C THR A 10 -11.29 -1.91 7.82
N THR A 11 -10.09 -2.13 7.29
CA THR A 11 -9.26 -3.29 7.63
C THR A 11 -8.24 -2.92 8.70
N THR A 12 -7.86 -3.88 9.53
CA THR A 12 -6.86 -3.67 10.59
C THR A 12 -5.43 -4.06 10.15
N HIS A 13 -5.28 -4.79 9.04
CA HIS A 13 -4.03 -5.40 8.58
C HIS A 13 -3.30 -4.65 7.44
N LYS A 14 -3.71 -3.43 7.13
CA LYS A 14 -3.05 -2.59 6.10
C LYS A 14 -2.22 -1.50 6.78
N THR A 15 -2.47 -0.23 6.51
CA THR A 15 -1.68 0.87 7.09
C THR A 15 -1.73 0.95 8.62
N LEU A 16 -2.74 0.37 9.26
CA LEU A 16 -2.78 0.23 10.73
C LEU A 16 -1.75 -0.78 11.27
N ARG A 17 -1.18 -1.66 10.45
CA ARG A 17 -0.20 -2.70 10.81
C ARG A 17 -0.67 -3.70 11.87
N GLY A 18 -1.98 -3.91 11.97
CA GLY A 18 -2.59 -4.83 12.93
C GLY A 18 -2.82 -6.24 12.38
N PRO A 19 -3.46 -7.11 13.15
CA PRO A 19 -3.81 -8.45 12.71
C PRO A 19 -4.84 -8.39 11.58
N ARG A 20 -4.89 -9.47 10.78
CA ARG A 20 -5.87 -9.61 9.71
C ARG A 20 -7.29 -9.58 10.27
N GLY A 21 -8.11 -8.68 9.74
CA GLY A 21 -9.50 -8.52 10.14
C GLY A 21 -10.09 -7.22 9.64
N GLY A 22 -11.36 -7.02 9.98
CA GLY A 22 -12.11 -5.81 9.72
C GLY A 22 -12.58 -5.13 11.00
N MET A 23 -13.06 -3.91 10.84
CA MET A 23 -13.71 -3.13 11.89
C MET A 23 -14.88 -2.37 11.28
N ILE A 24 -16.00 -2.33 12.00
CA ILE A 24 -17.19 -1.55 11.66
C ILE A 24 -17.38 -0.53 12.77
N MET A 25 -17.57 0.73 12.40
CA MET A 25 -17.76 1.84 13.34
C MET A 25 -19.02 2.63 12.95
N SER A 26 -19.82 2.99 13.92
CA SER A 26 -21.00 3.84 13.75
C SER A 26 -21.29 4.63 15.03
N SER A 27 -22.21 5.60 14.96
CA SER A 27 -22.79 6.18 16.16
C SER A 27 -23.67 5.15 16.90
N ASN A 28 -23.94 5.40 18.16
CA ASN A 28 -24.86 4.56 18.95
C ASN A 28 -26.26 4.53 18.32
N GLU A 29 -26.79 5.68 17.91
CA GLU A 29 -28.08 5.80 17.25
C GLU A 29 -28.21 4.90 16.01
N VAL A 30 -27.17 4.92 15.14
CA VAL A 30 -27.16 4.08 13.95
C VAL A 30 -27.06 2.60 14.31
N ASN A 31 -26.25 2.25 15.33
CA ASN A 31 -26.14 0.86 15.78
C ASN A 31 -27.44 0.35 16.42
N GLU A 32 -28.15 1.18 17.19
CA GLU A 32 -29.47 0.82 17.76
C GLU A 32 -30.49 0.52 16.66
N LYS A 33 -30.48 1.31 15.58
CA LYS A 33 -31.39 1.11 14.44
C LYS A 33 -31.08 -0.15 13.64
N PHE A 34 -29.80 -0.45 13.37
CA PHE A 34 -29.41 -1.52 12.47
C PHE A 34 -28.80 -2.75 13.16
N ASN A 35 -28.46 -2.66 14.45
CA ASN A 35 -27.93 -3.73 15.30
C ASN A 35 -26.78 -4.52 14.64
N PHE A 36 -25.68 -3.84 14.32
CA PHE A 36 -24.52 -4.45 13.65
C PHE A 36 -23.91 -5.61 14.43
N ASN A 37 -23.93 -5.55 15.77
CA ASN A 37 -23.43 -6.64 16.60
C ASN A 37 -24.19 -7.95 16.33
N LYS A 38 -25.52 -7.89 16.27
CA LYS A 38 -26.36 -9.04 15.94
C LYS A 38 -26.18 -9.49 14.48
N ALA A 39 -26.01 -8.55 13.57
CA ALA A 39 -25.76 -8.86 12.16
C ALA A 39 -24.42 -9.59 11.99
N VAL A 40 -23.38 -9.23 12.74
CA VAL A 40 -22.09 -9.92 12.74
C VAL A 40 -22.22 -11.26 13.46
N PHE A 41 -22.65 -11.29 14.71
CA PHE A 41 -22.81 -12.51 15.49
C PHE A 41 -24.19 -12.55 16.17
N PRO A 42 -25.01 -13.58 15.97
CA PRO A 42 -24.73 -14.80 15.20
C PRO A 42 -25.12 -14.72 13.71
N GLY A 43 -25.34 -13.50 13.16
CA GLY A 43 -25.90 -13.32 11.82
C GLY A 43 -25.08 -13.98 10.72
N ILE A 44 -23.83 -13.51 10.51
CA ILE A 44 -22.95 -14.00 9.42
C ILE A 44 -21.65 -14.64 9.91
N GLN A 45 -21.29 -14.49 11.19
CA GLN A 45 -20.09 -15.06 11.80
C GLN A 45 -20.44 -15.93 13.01
N GLY A 46 -19.49 -16.76 13.44
CA GLY A 46 -19.56 -17.56 14.66
C GLY A 46 -18.77 -16.93 15.80
N GLY A 47 -18.28 -17.77 16.71
CA GLY A 47 -17.47 -17.35 17.87
C GLY A 47 -16.23 -16.56 17.43
N PRO A 48 -15.96 -15.42 18.07
CA PRO A 48 -14.84 -14.56 17.69
C PRO A 48 -13.49 -15.15 18.05
N LEU A 49 -12.46 -14.86 17.24
CA LEU A 49 -11.08 -15.21 17.51
C LEU A 49 -10.48 -14.22 18.51
N MET A 50 -10.50 -14.55 19.81
CA MET A 50 -10.12 -13.63 20.89
C MET A 50 -8.66 -13.18 20.80
N HIS A 51 -7.73 -14.04 20.34
CA HIS A 51 -6.34 -13.65 20.10
C HIS A 51 -6.20 -12.57 19.01
N VAL A 52 -7.04 -12.59 17.97
CA VAL A 52 -7.10 -11.53 16.95
C VAL A 52 -7.63 -10.24 17.56
N ILE A 53 -8.67 -10.31 18.41
CA ILE A 53 -9.22 -9.15 19.10
C ILE A 53 -8.18 -8.53 20.03
N ALA A 54 -7.45 -9.34 20.80
CA ALA A 54 -6.34 -8.88 21.63
C ALA A 54 -5.25 -8.18 20.79
N GLY A 55 -4.89 -8.76 19.66
CA GLY A 55 -3.95 -8.15 18.71
C GLY A 55 -4.46 -6.81 18.14
N LYS A 56 -5.78 -6.69 17.86
CA LYS A 56 -6.38 -5.40 17.46
C LYS A 56 -6.28 -4.35 18.57
N ALA A 57 -6.49 -4.74 19.83
CA ALA A 57 -6.37 -3.82 20.96
C ALA A 57 -4.95 -3.26 21.09
N VAL A 58 -3.92 -4.11 20.95
CA VAL A 58 -2.51 -3.67 20.90
C VAL A 58 -2.27 -2.74 19.73
N CYS A 59 -2.70 -3.11 18.52
CA CYS A 59 -2.56 -2.30 17.31
C CYS A 59 -3.18 -0.90 17.49
N PHE A 60 -4.36 -0.81 18.08
CA PHE A 60 -5.03 0.48 18.30
C PHE A 60 -4.31 1.33 19.35
N LYS A 61 -3.76 0.71 20.40
CA LYS A 61 -2.94 1.40 21.40
C LYS A 61 -1.67 1.97 20.75
N GLU A 62 -0.98 1.21 19.92
CA GLU A 62 0.19 1.68 19.16
C GLU A 62 -0.20 2.82 18.21
N ALA A 63 -1.33 2.70 17.49
CA ALA A 63 -1.79 3.73 16.57
C ALA A 63 -2.10 5.09 17.22
N LEU A 64 -2.26 5.14 18.54
CA LEU A 64 -2.47 6.38 19.30
C LEU A 64 -1.15 7.06 19.70
N THR A 65 0.00 6.44 19.46
CA THR A 65 1.29 6.97 19.90
C THR A 65 1.85 8.02 18.93
N PRO A 66 2.71 8.94 19.43
CA PRO A 66 3.42 9.89 18.59
C PRO A 66 4.32 9.21 17.53
N GLU A 67 4.91 8.08 17.86
CA GLU A 67 5.79 7.29 16.99
C GLU A 67 5.01 6.77 15.78
N PHE A 68 3.79 6.28 15.98
CA PHE A 68 2.94 5.85 14.88
C PHE A 68 2.53 7.03 13.98
N LYS A 69 2.26 8.19 14.56
CA LYS A 69 1.99 9.41 13.80
C LYS A 69 3.19 9.82 12.95
N ALA A 70 4.40 9.79 13.52
CA ALA A 70 5.64 10.08 12.80
C ALA A 70 5.87 9.09 11.65
N TYR A 71 5.64 7.79 11.91
CA TYR A 71 5.69 6.75 10.88
C TYR A 71 4.73 7.05 9.71
N GLN A 72 3.46 7.38 9.97
CA GLN A 72 2.50 7.66 8.92
C GLN A 72 2.85 8.93 8.13
N GLN A 73 3.42 9.93 8.78
CA GLN A 73 3.93 11.13 8.10
C GLN A 73 5.11 10.76 7.17
N GLN A 74 6.01 9.89 7.62
CA GLN A 74 7.11 9.40 6.79
C GLN A 74 6.61 8.58 5.60
N VAL A 75 5.57 7.76 5.77
CA VAL A 75 4.93 7.02 4.68
C VAL A 75 4.47 7.97 3.56
N VAL A 76 3.82 9.07 3.92
CA VAL A 76 3.33 10.05 2.94
C VAL A 76 4.49 10.79 2.25
N LYS A 77 5.52 11.19 3.00
CA LYS A 77 6.72 11.82 2.43
C LYS A 77 7.43 10.89 1.44
N ASN A 78 7.63 9.64 1.82
CA ASN A 78 8.22 8.62 0.96
C ASN A 78 7.40 8.39 -0.30
N ALA A 79 6.06 8.37 -0.19
CA ALA A 79 5.20 8.21 -1.35
C ALA A 79 5.32 9.39 -2.32
N ALA A 80 5.33 10.62 -1.82
CA ALA A 80 5.52 11.82 -2.63
C ALA A 80 6.91 11.83 -3.30
N ALA A 81 7.97 11.47 -2.57
CA ALA A 81 9.33 11.37 -3.09
C ALA A 81 9.43 10.30 -4.20
N LEU A 82 8.89 9.11 -3.95
CA LEU A 82 8.88 8.02 -4.95
C LEU A 82 8.11 8.41 -6.21
N ALA A 83 6.94 9.05 -6.05
CA ALA A 83 6.15 9.53 -7.18
C ALA A 83 6.95 10.54 -8.03
N SER A 84 7.57 11.53 -7.39
CA SER A 84 8.41 12.53 -8.09
C SER A 84 9.61 11.89 -8.79
N ALA A 85 10.30 10.97 -8.13
CA ALA A 85 11.44 10.27 -8.68
C ALA A 85 11.08 9.38 -9.90
N LEU A 86 9.92 8.72 -9.86
CA LEU A 86 9.41 7.93 -10.98
C LEU A 86 9.00 8.82 -12.17
N MET A 87 8.32 9.95 -11.91
CA MET A 87 7.96 10.90 -12.98
C MET A 87 9.21 11.50 -13.66
N ALA A 88 10.23 11.85 -12.88
CA ALA A 88 11.52 12.31 -13.41
C ALA A 88 12.22 11.27 -14.30
N ARG A 89 11.90 9.99 -14.10
CA ARG A 89 12.43 8.85 -14.88
C ARG A 89 11.52 8.44 -16.05
N GLY A 90 10.49 9.20 -16.32
CA GLY A 90 9.62 8.99 -17.48
C GLY A 90 8.42 8.08 -17.27
N PHE A 91 8.06 7.79 -16.02
CA PHE A 91 6.79 7.14 -15.71
C PHE A 91 5.65 8.16 -15.57
N ASP A 92 4.48 7.79 -16.04
CA ASP A 92 3.26 8.57 -15.82
C ASP A 92 2.57 8.06 -14.56
N ILE A 93 2.15 8.99 -13.69
CA ILE A 93 1.38 8.68 -12.49
C ILE A 93 -0.02 9.28 -12.66
N VAL A 94 -1.04 8.44 -12.46
CA VAL A 94 -2.42 8.88 -12.43
C VAL A 94 -2.56 9.99 -11.38
N SER A 95 -3.25 11.08 -11.71
CA SER A 95 -3.36 12.29 -10.92
C SER A 95 -2.07 13.14 -10.76
N GLY A 96 -0.99 12.81 -11.45
CA GLY A 96 0.25 13.61 -11.44
C GLY A 96 1.02 13.60 -10.13
N GLY A 97 0.79 12.60 -9.27
CA GLY A 97 1.46 12.45 -7.98
C GLY A 97 0.62 11.73 -6.96
N THR A 98 0.94 11.92 -5.66
CA THR A 98 0.18 11.35 -4.55
C THR A 98 0.27 12.21 -3.30
N ASP A 99 -0.81 12.24 -2.52
CA ASP A 99 -0.92 12.86 -1.19
C ASP A 99 -1.18 11.83 -0.07
N ASN A 100 -1.08 10.55 -0.41
CA ASN A 100 -1.30 9.44 0.52
C ASN A 100 -0.17 8.40 0.47
N HIS A 101 -0.44 7.14 0.80
CA HIS A 101 0.56 6.09 0.95
C HIS A 101 0.84 5.29 -0.32
N LEU A 102 0.11 5.51 -1.41
CA LEU A 102 0.25 4.74 -2.65
C LEU A 102 0.10 5.62 -3.89
N MET A 103 0.54 5.09 -5.02
CA MET A 103 0.42 5.70 -6.34
C MET A 103 0.07 4.65 -7.39
N LEU A 104 -0.51 5.11 -8.49
CA LEU A 104 -0.88 4.29 -9.62
C LEU A 104 -0.10 4.75 -10.85
N LEU A 105 0.77 3.90 -11.37
CA LEU A 105 1.47 4.13 -12.63
C LEU A 105 0.54 3.84 -13.80
N ASP A 106 0.50 4.74 -14.77
CA ASP A 106 -0.14 4.53 -16.08
C ASP A 106 0.92 4.11 -17.10
N LEU A 107 0.81 2.89 -17.60
CA LEU A 107 1.79 2.28 -18.51
C LEU A 107 1.40 2.39 -19.99
N LYS A 108 0.27 3.04 -20.30
CA LYS A 108 -0.26 3.13 -21.67
C LYS A 108 0.75 3.77 -22.62
N ARG A 109 1.39 4.88 -22.22
CA ARG A 109 2.38 5.57 -23.03
C ARG A 109 3.66 4.74 -23.25
N LEU A 110 3.99 3.84 -22.32
CA LEU A 110 5.13 2.93 -22.43
C LEU A 110 4.82 1.71 -23.30
N GLY A 111 3.59 1.54 -23.77
CA GLY A 111 3.17 0.38 -24.56
C GLY A 111 3.21 -0.94 -23.77
N ARG A 112 3.27 -0.89 -22.44
CA ARG A 112 3.35 -2.07 -21.57
C ARG A 112 2.04 -2.34 -20.85
N THR A 113 1.85 -3.57 -20.41
CA THR A 113 0.72 -3.97 -19.61
C THR A 113 1.09 -4.06 -18.13
N GLY A 114 0.08 -3.91 -17.24
CA GLY A 114 0.28 -4.11 -15.81
C GLY A 114 0.79 -5.50 -15.47
N LYS A 115 0.30 -6.53 -16.17
CA LYS A 115 0.73 -7.92 -15.99
C LYS A 115 2.22 -8.14 -16.35
N GLU A 116 2.71 -7.50 -17.41
CA GLU A 116 4.13 -7.58 -17.80
C GLU A 116 5.02 -6.89 -16.76
N VAL A 117 4.64 -5.68 -16.35
CA VAL A 117 5.43 -4.90 -15.39
C VAL A 117 5.39 -5.53 -13.99
N GLU A 118 4.24 -6.04 -13.54
CA GLU A 118 4.15 -6.82 -12.30
C GLU A 118 5.16 -7.97 -12.28
N LYS A 119 5.25 -8.73 -13.40
CA LYS A 119 6.21 -9.84 -13.55
C LYS A 119 7.66 -9.37 -13.55
N LEU A 120 8.00 -8.31 -14.30
CA LEU A 120 9.36 -7.76 -14.35
C LEU A 120 9.84 -7.29 -12.97
N LEU A 121 8.95 -6.66 -12.20
CA LEU A 121 9.26 -6.22 -10.84
C LEU A 121 9.41 -7.39 -9.87
N ASP A 122 8.56 -8.42 -9.97
CA ASP A 122 8.66 -9.62 -9.15
C ASP A 122 9.98 -10.36 -9.38
N GLU A 123 10.46 -10.43 -10.62
CA GLU A 123 11.74 -11.04 -10.99
C GLU A 123 12.95 -10.37 -10.34
N VAL A 124 12.83 -9.11 -9.93
CA VAL A 124 13.87 -8.35 -9.20
C VAL A 124 13.50 -8.09 -7.75
N HIS A 125 12.56 -8.89 -7.21
CA HIS A 125 12.11 -8.85 -5.81
C HIS A 125 11.44 -7.52 -5.38
N ILE A 126 10.85 -6.80 -6.32
CA ILE A 126 9.98 -5.65 -6.04
C ILE A 126 8.52 -6.11 -6.13
N THR A 127 7.87 -6.24 -4.96
CA THR A 127 6.45 -6.61 -4.92
C THR A 127 5.57 -5.44 -5.33
N ALA A 128 4.82 -5.64 -6.40
CA ALA A 128 3.82 -4.70 -6.90
C ALA A 128 2.58 -5.47 -7.34
N ASN A 129 1.50 -4.79 -7.65
CA ASN A 129 0.35 -5.44 -8.25
C ASN A 129 -0.15 -4.67 -9.48
N LYS A 130 -0.53 -5.42 -10.52
CA LYS A 130 -1.23 -4.84 -11.66
C LYS A 130 -2.55 -4.23 -11.19
N ASN A 131 -2.92 -3.12 -11.81
CA ASN A 131 -4.12 -2.37 -11.47
C ASN A 131 -4.70 -1.69 -12.71
N THR A 132 -6.02 -1.64 -12.81
CA THR A 132 -6.67 -0.84 -13.86
C THR A 132 -6.41 0.64 -13.64
N VAL A 133 -6.28 1.38 -14.73
CA VAL A 133 -6.20 2.84 -14.73
C VAL A 133 -7.54 3.44 -15.19
N PRO A 134 -7.79 4.72 -14.98
CA PRO A 134 -9.00 5.37 -15.53
C PRO A 134 -9.10 5.16 -17.04
N ASN A 135 -10.29 4.74 -17.49
CA ASN A 135 -10.57 4.42 -18.90
C ASN A 135 -9.60 3.37 -19.47
N ASP A 136 -9.30 2.34 -18.69
CA ASP A 136 -8.37 1.29 -19.10
C ASP A 136 -8.93 0.51 -20.31
N PRO A 137 -8.16 0.43 -21.44
CA PRO A 137 -8.59 -0.33 -22.62
C PRO A 137 -8.37 -1.84 -22.47
N LYS A 138 -7.69 -2.28 -21.43
CA LYS A 138 -7.37 -3.69 -21.18
C LYS A 138 -8.34 -4.31 -20.18
N SER A 139 -8.46 -5.64 -20.22
CA SER A 139 -9.26 -6.37 -19.23
C SER A 139 -8.65 -6.29 -17.83
N PRO A 140 -9.44 -6.50 -16.74
CA PRO A 140 -8.93 -6.53 -15.37
C PRO A 140 -7.84 -7.59 -15.11
N PHE A 141 -7.73 -8.60 -15.97
CA PHE A 141 -6.70 -9.65 -15.86
C PHE A 141 -5.33 -9.25 -16.46
N VAL A 142 -5.31 -8.19 -17.28
CA VAL A 142 -4.11 -7.69 -17.97
C VAL A 142 -3.72 -6.32 -17.42
N THR A 143 -4.66 -5.38 -17.41
CA THR A 143 -4.54 -3.98 -16.97
C THR A 143 -3.50 -3.16 -17.73
N SER A 144 -3.58 -1.83 -17.58
CA SER A 144 -2.61 -0.89 -18.13
C SER A 144 -1.87 -0.11 -17.04
N GLY A 145 -1.94 -0.55 -15.80
CA GLY A 145 -1.27 0.10 -14.68
C GLY A 145 -0.69 -0.85 -13.65
N VAL A 146 0.13 -0.29 -12.78
CA VAL A 146 0.72 -0.95 -11.61
C VAL A 146 0.58 -0.04 -10.41
N ARG A 147 0.15 -0.59 -9.27
CA ARG A 147 0.05 0.11 -8.01
C ARG A 147 1.29 -0.14 -7.15
N LEU A 148 1.87 0.94 -6.66
CA LEU A 148 2.98 0.95 -5.71
C LEU A 148 2.57 1.65 -4.42
N GLY A 149 3.27 1.35 -3.33
CA GLY A 149 3.05 2.00 -2.05
C GLY A 149 4.25 1.88 -1.12
N THR A 150 4.35 2.77 -0.16
CA THR A 150 5.53 2.94 0.69
C THR A 150 5.41 2.45 2.14
N PRO A 151 4.25 1.99 2.68
CA PRO A 151 4.16 1.59 4.08
C PRO A 151 5.15 0.50 4.50
N ALA A 152 5.36 -0.52 3.65
CA ALA A 152 6.23 -1.65 3.98
C ALA A 152 7.71 -1.23 4.07
N VAL A 153 8.22 -0.49 3.09
CA VAL A 153 9.62 -0.02 3.10
C VAL A 153 9.86 1.02 4.18
N THR A 154 8.88 1.89 4.46
CA THR A 154 8.94 2.85 5.58
C THR A 154 8.96 2.13 6.93
N SER A 155 8.20 1.03 7.10
CA SER A 155 8.27 0.21 8.32
C SER A 155 9.63 -0.42 8.55
N ARG A 156 10.41 -0.62 7.50
CA ARG A 156 11.78 -1.13 7.56
C ARG A 156 12.80 -0.03 7.90
N GLY A 157 12.44 1.24 7.75
CA GLY A 157 13.30 2.39 8.06
C GLY A 157 13.71 3.24 6.85
N ALA A 158 13.20 2.94 5.64
CA ALA A 158 13.53 3.73 4.45
C ALA A 158 12.99 5.16 4.54
N ASP A 159 13.76 6.10 4.00
CA ASP A 159 13.47 7.52 3.92
C ASP A 159 13.34 8.00 2.45
N GLU A 160 13.22 9.32 2.27
CA GLU A 160 13.04 9.94 0.94
C GLU A 160 14.25 9.71 0.03
N ALA A 161 15.47 9.63 0.55
CA ALA A 161 16.67 9.36 -0.25
C ALA A 161 16.67 7.93 -0.82
N ASP A 162 16.15 6.98 -0.06
CA ASP A 162 16.00 5.59 -0.52
C ASP A 162 14.95 5.46 -1.64
N MET A 163 13.98 6.38 -1.72
CA MET A 163 12.98 6.39 -2.78
C MET A 163 13.59 6.66 -4.16
N GLU A 164 14.67 7.42 -4.23
CA GLU A 164 15.45 7.62 -5.46
C GLU A 164 16.09 6.31 -5.94
N ILE A 165 16.64 5.52 -5.00
CA ILE A 165 17.23 4.21 -5.32
C ILE A 165 16.15 3.22 -5.78
N ILE A 166 15.00 3.20 -5.11
CA ILE A 166 13.86 2.36 -5.49
C ILE A 166 13.33 2.75 -6.87
N ALA A 167 13.19 4.05 -7.15
CA ALA A 167 12.76 4.53 -8.46
C ALA A 167 13.75 4.14 -9.57
N GLU A 168 15.06 4.20 -9.30
CA GLU A 168 16.08 3.76 -10.24
C GLU A 168 16.03 2.25 -10.48
N ALA A 169 15.82 1.44 -9.44
CA ALA A 169 15.63 0.00 -9.58
C ALA A 169 14.41 -0.34 -10.46
N ILE A 170 13.30 0.36 -10.26
CA ILE A 170 12.09 0.19 -11.08
C ILE A 170 12.35 0.60 -12.53
N LYS A 171 13.05 1.72 -12.76
CA LYS A 171 13.45 2.15 -14.11
C LYS A 171 14.34 1.11 -14.79
N ALA A 172 15.38 0.64 -14.11
CA ALA A 172 16.29 -0.37 -14.63
C ALA A 172 15.53 -1.64 -15.06
N ALA A 173 14.63 -2.14 -14.23
CA ALA A 173 13.85 -3.34 -14.53
C ALA A 173 12.84 -3.12 -15.67
N VAL A 174 12.13 -1.98 -15.67
CA VAL A 174 10.96 -1.78 -16.55
C VAL A 174 11.33 -1.08 -17.87
N LEU A 175 12.16 -0.05 -17.83
CA LEU A 175 12.49 0.75 -19.02
C LEU A 175 13.79 0.28 -19.68
N ASP A 176 14.83 0.05 -18.90
CA ASP A 176 16.15 -0.28 -19.43
C ASP A 176 16.31 -1.78 -19.72
N GLY A 177 15.51 -2.64 -19.08
CA GLY A 177 15.64 -4.10 -19.17
C GLY A 177 16.90 -4.64 -18.47
N ASP A 178 17.53 -3.82 -17.61
CA ASP A 178 18.75 -4.16 -16.87
C ASP A 178 18.39 -4.78 -15.52
N LYS A 179 18.12 -6.09 -15.56
CA LYS A 179 17.74 -6.87 -14.39
C LYS A 179 18.86 -6.91 -13.33
N ALA A 180 20.11 -7.03 -13.76
CA ALA A 180 21.27 -7.13 -12.86
C ALA A 180 21.43 -5.85 -12.03
N LYS A 181 21.34 -4.69 -12.66
CA LYS A 181 21.36 -3.39 -11.98
C LYS A 181 20.18 -3.25 -11.02
N ALA A 182 18.98 -3.64 -11.43
CA ALA A 182 17.80 -3.58 -10.57
C ALA A 182 17.95 -4.44 -9.32
N GLU A 183 18.42 -5.68 -9.45
CA GLU A 183 18.69 -6.58 -8.32
C GLU A 183 19.75 -6.03 -7.37
N GLU A 184 20.84 -5.42 -7.89
CA GLU A 184 21.87 -4.78 -7.08
C GLU A 184 21.30 -3.63 -6.24
N LEU A 185 20.49 -2.75 -6.84
CA LEU A 185 19.86 -1.64 -6.15
C LEU A 185 18.86 -2.14 -5.08
N VAL A 186 18.06 -3.14 -5.38
CA VAL A 186 17.16 -3.77 -4.39
C VAL A 186 17.94 -4.37 -3.23
N LYS A 187 19.03 -5.09 -3.55
CA LYS A 187 19.91 -5.68 -2.53
C LYS A 187 20.51 -4.61 -1.61
N SER A 188 20.89 -3.45 -2.13
CA SER A 188 21.41 -2.35 -1.31
C SER A 188 20.38 -1.89 -0.26
N ILE A 189 19.10 -1.75 -0.63
CA ILE A 189 18.02 -1.35 0.27
C ILE A 189 17.72 -2.44 1.30
N VAL A 190 17.57 -3.70 0.88
CA VAL A 190 17.19 -4.77 1.82
C VAL A 190 18.32 -5.11 2.79
N THR A 191 19.58 -4.89 2.39
CA THR A 191 20.74 -5.06 3.27
C THR A 191 20.86 -3.91 4.28
N LYS A 192 20.57 -2.68 3.86
CA LYS A 192 20.54 -1.50 4.75
C LYS A 192 19.43 -1.63 5.82
N TYR A 193 18.30 -2.22 5.46
CA TYR A 193 17.11 -2.36 6.32
C TYR A 193 16.65 -3.82 6.40
N PRO A 194 17.36 -4.68 7.12
CA PRO A 194 16.97 -6.08 7.27
C PRO A 194 15.62 -6.20 7.99
N LEU A 195 14.81 -7.19 7.59
CA LEU A 195 13.48 -7.39 8.16
C LEU A 195 13.55 -7.96 9.59
N TYR A 196 14.54 -8.82 9.83
CA TYR A 196 14.84 -9.42 11.12
C TYR A 196 16.33 -9.22 11.39
N ALA A 197 16.64 -8.38 12.36
CA ALA A 197 18.00 -8.11 12.83
C ALA A 197 18.20 -8.68 14.23
#